data_d9fdd42963827f133ab7b5d206f124a4
#
_entry.id   d9fdd42963827f133ab7b5d206f124a4
#
_cell.length_a   1.000
_cell.length_b   1.000
_cell.length_c   1.000
_cell.angle_alpha   90.00
_cell.angle_beta   90.00
_cell.angle_gamma   90.00
#
_symmetry.space_group_name_H-M   'P 1'
#
loop_
_entity.id
_entity.type
_entity.pdbx_description
1 polymer ?
#
loop_
_entity_poly.entity_id
_entity_poly.type
_entity_poly.pdbx_seq_one_letter_code
_entity_poly.pdbx_strand_id
1 'polypeptide(L)'
;MATISVIDYGMGNIHSVAKALQKVSDRKDKIYITSSIKEIKESSHIVFPGQGAAKSCMSNIRNNFDLNELRDVFETKYFLGICMGLQVLMTESDEGNGEKCLNIFTGKARYLGDFQNTKLNLPHMGWNNICFKKNHHIFSNIKDKSFFYFVHSYFVDPINESEILSTTNYGCTFTSGVSRDNFVALQFHPEKSSSDGLKVLKNFITWDIS
;
A
#
# COMPACT_ATOMS: atom_id res chain seq x y z
N MET A 1 0.83 -7.13 -21.55
CA MET A 1 -0.11 -5.99 -21.58
C MET A 1 -0.88 -6.03 -20.27
N ALA A 2 -0.63 -5.08 -19.41
CA ALA A 2 -1.32 -4.98 -18.12
C ALA A 2 -2.55 -4.07 -18.23
N THR A 3 -3.60 -4.44 -17.52
CA THR A 3 -4.76 -3.58 -17.28
C THR A 3 -4.78 -3.27 -15.79
N ILE A 4 -4.58 -1.99 -15.44
CA ILE A 4 -4.38 -1.55 -14.06
C ILE A 4 -5.58 -0.69 -13.63
N SER A 5 -6.27 -1.10 -12.58
CA SER A 5 -7.29 -0.29 -11.92
C SER A 5 -6.70 0.41 -10.69
N VAL A 6 -6.73 1.74 -10.70
CA VAL A 6 -6.52 2.56 -9.50
C VAL A 6 -7.89 2.77 -8.87
N ILE A 7 -8.10 2.17 -7.71
CA ILE A 7 -9.42 2.19 -7.06
C ILE A 7 -9.73 3.57 -6.51
N ASP A 8 -10.86 4.13 -6.93
CA ASP A 8 -11.44 5.36 -6.41
C ASP A 8 -12.61 5.02 -5.48
N TYR A 9 -12.40 5.16 -4.19
CA TYR A 9 -13.45 5.07 -3.18
C TYR A 9 -13.68 6.43 -2.47
N GLY A 10 -13.31 7.53 -3.16
CA GLY A 10 -13.49 8.90 -2.67
C GLY A 10 -12.37 9.40 -1.76
N MET A 11 -11.25 8.66 -1.64
CA MET A 11 -10.10 9.05 -0.81
C MET A 11 -8.78 8.68 -1.47
N GLY A 12 -7.75 9.45 -1.18
CA GLY A 12 -6.40 9.18 -1.68
C GLY A 12 -5.95 10.14 -2.79
N ASN A 13 -4.64 10.17 -3.02
CA ASN A 13 -4.04 10.96 -4.09
C ASN A 13 -4.04 10.15 -5.41
N ILE A 14 -5.23 9.70 -5.82
CA ILE A 14 -5.45 8.77 -6.93
C ILE A 14 -4.86 9.30 -8.25
N HIS A 15 -5.01 10.60 -8.54
CA HIS A 15 -4.50 11.19 -9.78
C HIS A 15 -2.97 11.20 -9.86
N SER A 16 -2.28 11.46 -8.74
CA SER A 16 -0.81 11.41 -8.71
C SER A 16 -0.30 9.98 -8.90
N VAL A 17 -0.97 9.00 -8.27
CA VAL A 17 -0.65 7.58 -8.44
C VAL A 17 -0.88 7.16 -9.90
N ALA A 18 -2.03 7.50 -10.50
CA ALA A 18 -2.33 7.18 -11.89
C ALA A 18 -1.32 7.81 -12.86
N LYS A 19 -0.95 9.09 -12.66
CA LYS A 19 0.07 9.78 -13.47
C LYS A 19 1.45 9.11 -13.33
N ALA A 20 1.84 8.69 -12.13
CA ALA A 20 3.11 8.01 -11.91
C ALA A 20 3.13 6.63 -12.60
N LEU A 21 2.02 5.88 -12.53
CA LEU A 21 1.85 4.63 -13.27
C LEU A 21 1.93 4.86 -14.80
N GLN A 22 1.21 5.86 -15.33
CA GLN A 22 1.27 6.22 -16.75
C GLN A 22 2.68 6.54 -17.23
N LYS A 23 3.49 7.20 -16.38
CA LYS A 23 4.88 7.55 -16.71
C LYS A 23 5.78 6.33 -16.89
N VAL A 24 5.50 5.22 -16.20
CA VAL A 24 6.33 4.01 -16.20
C VAL A 24 5.72 2.85 -16.99
N SER A 25 4.47 2.98 -17.43
CA SER A 25 3.76 1.99 -18.23
C SER A 25 4.24 1.96 -19.69
N ASP A 26 4.06 0.82 -20.34
CA ASP A 26 4.28 0.69 -21.76
C ASP A 26 3.05 1.16 -22.55
N ARG A 27 3.21 1.49 -23.85
CA ARG A 27 2.09 1.99 -24.70
C ARG A 27 0.89 1.05 -24.79
N LYS A 28 1.08 -0.24 -24.47
CA LYS A 28 0.02 -1.26 -24.53
C LYS A 28 -0.74 -1.41 -23.21
N ASP A 29 -0.19 -0.86 -22.12
CA ASP A 29 -0.84 -0.95 -20.81
C ASP A 29 -1.98 0.06 -20.70
N LYS A 30 -3.03 -0.33 -19.96
CA LYS A 30 -4.20 0.50 -19.74
C LYS A 30 -4.34 0.80 -18.27
N ILE A 31 -4.53 2.06 -17.93
CA ILE A 31 -4.68 2.52 -16.55
C ILE A 31 -6.02 3.23 -16.42
N TYR A 32 -6.85 2.77 -15.51
CA TYR A 32 -8.17 3.32 -15.22
C TYR A 32 -8.23 3.78 -13.77
N ILE A 33 -8.83 4.93 -13.53
CA ILE A 33 -9.32 5.33 -12.21
C ILE A 33 -10.78 4.92 -12.16
N THR A 34 -11.16 4.06 -11.23
CA THR A 34 -12.51 3.49 -11.23
C THR A 34 -13.02 3.15 -9.84
N SER A 35 -14.34 3.33 -9.64
CA SER A 35 -15.13 2.79 -8.54
C SER A 35 -16.01 1.61 -8.96
N SER A 36 -15.91 1.18 -10.23
CA SER A 36 -16.72 0.07 -10.77
C SER A 36 -16.09 -1.27 -10.43
N ILE A 37 -16.77 -2.07 -9.63
CA ILE A 37 -16.33 -3.44 -9.30
C ILE A 37 -16.19 -4.31 -10.56
N LYS A 38 -16.98 -4.06 -11.59
CA LYS A 38 -16.87 -4.76 -12.88
C LYS A 38 -15.53 -4.47 -13.54
N GLU A 39 -15.13 -3.21 -13.64
CA GLU A 39 -13.84 -2.83 -14.25
C GLU A 39 -12.66 -3.34 -13.41
N ILE A 40 -12.79 -3.35 -12.07
CA ILE A 40 -11.78 -3.91 -11.17
C ILE A 40 -11.61 -5.41 -11.44
N LYS A 41 -12.70 -6.16 -11.60
CA LYS A 41 -12.67 -7.60 -11.96
C LYS A 41 -12.02 -7.88 -13.31
N GLU A 42 -12.17 -7.00 -14.28
CA GLU A 42 -11.59 -7.12 -15.62
C GLU A 42 -10.10 -6.75 -15.67
N SER A 43 -9.56 -6.14 -14.61
CA SER A 43 -8.17 -5.76 -14.51
C SER A 43 -7.25 -6.94 -14.15
N SER A 44 -5.99 -6.85 -14.57
CA SER A 44 -4.94 -7.77 -14.12
C SER A 44 -4.25 -7.28 -12.84
N HIS A 45 -4.19 -5.97 -12.64
CA HIS A 45 -3.51 -5.32 -11.53
C HIS A 45 -4.43 -4.32 -10.84
N ILE A 46 -4.35 -4.27 -9.52
CA ILE A 46 -5.10 -3.33 -8.69
C ILE A 46 -4.11 -2.47 -7.92
N VAL A 47 -4.29 -1.16 -7.97
CA VAL A 47 -3.61 -0.22 -7.09
C VAL A 47 -4.65 0.39 -6.16
N PHE A 48 -4.38 0.27 -4.87
CA PHE A 48 -5.28 0.70 -3.81
C PHE A 48 -4.61 1.79 -2.96
N PRO A 49 -4.67 3.04 -3.42
CA PRO A 49 -4.14 4.16 -2.66
C PRO A 49 -5.09 4.55 -1.53
N GLY A 50 -4.57 5.18 -0.49
CA GLY A 50 -5.40 5.73 0.56
C GLY A 50 -4.70 6.86 1.30
N GLN A 51 -5.51 7.75 1.90
CA GLN A 51 -5.04 8.80 2.79
C GLN A 51 -6.13 9.17 3.81
N GLY A 52 -5.76 9.89 4.85
CA GLY A 52 -6.69 10.30 5.92
C GLY A 52 -6.82 9.25 7.01
N ALA A 53 -7.94 9.24 7.73
CA ALA A 53 -8.18 8.36 8.87
C ALA A 53 -8.78 7.01 8.46
N ALA A 54 -8.41 5.94 9.14
CA ALA A 54 -8.89 4.57 8.89
C ALA A 54 -10.41 4.47 8.90
N LYS A 55 -11.08 5.12 9.85
CA LYS A 55 -12.54 5.14 9.95
C LYS A 55 -13.21 5.72 8.71
N SER A 56 -12.73 6.88 8.23
CA SER A 56 -13.26 7.52 7.03
C SER A 56 -13.00 6.66 5.80
N CYS A 57 -11.81 6.07 5.72
CA CYS A 57 -11.41 5.17 4.65
C CYS A 57 -12.34 3.95 4.58
N MET A 58 -12.52 3.24 5.68
CA MET A 58 -13.41 2.07 5.76
C MET A 58 -14.87 2.41 5.53
N SER A 59 -15.35 3.56 6.00
CA SER A 59 -16.71 4.05 5.72
C SER A 59 -16.93 4.22 4.21
N ASN A 60 -15.99 4.89 3.52
CA ASN A 60 -16.08 5.07 2.09
C ASN A 60 -15.99 3.76 1.31
N ILE A 61 -15.12 2.83 1.72
CA ILE A 61 -15.02 1.51 1.11
C ILE A 61 -16.37 0.77 1.23
N ARG A 62 -16.97 0.73 2.43
CA ARG A 62 -18.28 0.08 2.67
C ARG A 62 -19.43 0.72 1.89
N ASN A 63 -19.37 2.04 1.66
CA ASN A 63 -20.40 2.75 0.90
C ASN A 63 -20.32 2.49 -0.61
N ASN A 64 -19.13 2.15 -1.13
CA ASN A 64 -18.90 1.96 -2.56
C ASN A 64 -18.87 0.48 -2.97
N PHE A 65 -18.54 -0.44 -2.05
CA PHE A 65 -18.29 -1.85 -2.38
C PHE A 65 -18.89 -2.81 -1.36
N ASP A 66 -19.36 -3.97 -1.81
CA ASP A 66 -19.49 -5.14 -0.95
C ASP A 66 -18.10 -5.63 -0.54
N LEU A 67 -17.87 -5.80 0.77
CA LEU A 67 -16.55 -6.13 1.29
C LEU A 67 -16.10 -7.55 0.94
N ASN A 68 -17.03 -8.50 0.85
CA ASN A 68 -16.68 -9.88 0.51
C ASN A 68 -16.29 -9.95 -0.97
N GLU A 69 -17.12 -9.36 -1.82
CA GLU A 69 -16.82 -9.28 -3.26
C GLU A 69 -15.49 -8.58 -3.53
N LEU A 70 -15.19 -7.49 -2.81
CA LEU A 70 -13.94 -6.76 -2.95
C LEU A 70 -12.73 -7.61 -2.54
N ARG A 71 -12.82 -8.35 -1.42
CA ARG A 71 -11.77 -9.26 -0.96
C ARG A 71 -11.51 -10.36 -1.99
N ASP A 72 -12.58 -11.02 -2.47
CA ASP A 72 -12.49 -12.10 -3.47
C ASP A 72 -11.78 -11.61 -4.72
N VAL A 73 -12.08 -10.38 -5.17
CA VAL A 73 -11.39 -9.78 -6.33
C VAL A 73 -9.92 -9.51 -6.03
N PHE A 74 -9.59 -9.00 -4.85
CA PHE A 74 -8.21 -8.71 -4.45
C PHE A 74 -7.35 -9.98 -4.46
N GLU A 75 -7.89 -11.12 -4.02
CA GLU A 75 -7.16 -12.40 -3.98
C GLU A 75 -6.81 -12.95 -5.37
N THR A 76 -7.47 -12.48 -6.41
CA THR A 76 -7.28 -12.98 -7.79
C THR A 76 -6.41 -12.09 -8.67
N LYS A 77 -5.96 -10.93 -8.19
CA LYS A 77 -5.27 -9.90 -8.98
C LYS A 77 -3.95 -9.50 -8.33
N TYR A 78 -2.98 -9.07 -9.13
CA TYR A 78 -1.79 -8.41 -8.56
C TYR A 78 -2.21 -7.14 -7.83
N PHE A 79 -1.86 -7.05 -6.57
CA PHE A 79 -2.36 -6.00 -5.69
C PHE A 79 -1.24 -5.15 -5.11
N LEU A 80 -1.38 -3.82 -5.20
CA LEU A 80 -0.50 -2.84 -4.58
C LEU A 80 -1.30 -1.89 -3.67
N GLY A 81 -1.13 -2.04 -2.35
CA GLY A 81 -1.62 -1.08 -1.36
C GLY A 81 -0.61 0.05 -1.11
N ILE A 82 -1.07 1.29 -0.98
CA ILE A 82 -0.22 2.46 -0.71
C ILE A 82 -0.73 3.22 0.50
N CYS A 83 0.14 3.39 1.51
CA CYS A 83 -0.09 4.14 2.74
C CYS A 83 -1.34 3.65 3.50
N MET A 84 -2.43 4.40 3.53
CA MET A 84 -3.71 3.96 4.13
C MET A 84 -4.23 2.70 3.43
N GLY A 85 -3.96 2.52 2.12
CA GLY A 85 -4.28 1.29 1.39
C GLY A 85 -3.54 0.05 1.92
N LEU A 86 -2.40 0.19 2.62
CA LEU A 86 -1.79 -0.87 3.41
C LEU A 86 -2.51 -1.05 4.74
N GLN A 87 -2.78 0.05 5.47
CA GLN A 87 -3.29 -0.02 6.85
C GLN A 87 -4.68 -0.66 6.91
N VAL A 88 -5.56 -0.37 5.94
CA VAL A 88 -6.90 -0.97 5.90
C VAL A 88 -6.92 -2.44 5.46
N LEU A 89 -5.81 -3.02 5.02
CA LEU A 89 -5.70 -4.47 4.77
C LEU A 89 -5.56 -5.28 6.05
N MET A 90 -5.20 -4.67 7.18
CA MET A 90 -5.06 -5.35 8.46
C MET A 90 -6.42 -5.81 9.01
N THR A 91 -6.42 -6.57 10.10
CA THR A 91 -7.65 -6.94 10.82
C THR A 91 -8.35 -5.72 11.39
N GLU A 92 -7.58 -4.81 11.99
CA GLU A 92 -8.10 -3.60 12.64
C GLU A 92 -7.03 -2.49 12.72
N SER A 93 -7.47 -1.28 12.97
CA SER A 93 -6.64 -0.11 13.26
C SER A 93 -6.94 0.40 14.65
N ASP A 94 -5.89 0.76 15.42
CA ASP A 94 -6.02 1.41 16.74
C ASP A 94 -6.40 2.90 16.59
N GLU A 95 -6.54 3.44 15.37
CA GLU A 95 -6.87 4.85 15.15
C GLU A 95 -8.26 5.20 15.71
N GLY A 96 -8.31 6.29 16.47
CA GLY A 96 -9.51 6.74 17.16
C GLY A 96 -9.91 5.78 18.29
N ASN A 97 -11.08 5.17 18.19
CA ASN A 97 -11.57 4.17 19.15
C ASN A 97 -11.47 2.74 18.61
N GLY A 98 -10.60 2.53 17.63
CA GLY A 98 -10.50 1.27 16.91
C GLY A 98 -11.45 1.19 15.70
N GLU A 99 -10.96 0.65 14.60
CA GLU A 99 -11.73 0.45 13.37
C GLU A 99 -11.47 -0.95 12.79
N LYS A 100 -12.54 -1.71 12.52
CA LYS A 100 -12.44 -2.99 11.81
C LYS A 100 -12.13 -2.74 10.34
N CYS A 101 -11.06 -3.36 9.86
CA CYS A 101 -10.54 -3.20 8.51
C CYS A 101 -10.86 -4.41 7.60
N LEU A 102 -10.18 -4.55 6.48
CA LEU A 102 -10.48 -5.58 5.47
C LEU A 102 -10.05 -7.01 5.88
N ASN A 103 -9.18 -7.16 6.88
CA ASN A 103 -8.70 -8.46 7.38
C ASN A 103 -8.11 -9.36 6.27
N ILE A 104 -7.30 -8.78 5.39
CA ILE A 104 -6.48 -9.53 4.42
C ILE A 104 -5.21 -10.05 5.12
N PHE A 105 -4.57 -9.19 5.93
CA PHE A 105 -3.42 -9.54 6.77
C PHE A 105 -3.85 -9.53 8.23
N THR A 106 -3.49 -10.58 8.97
CA THR A 106 -3.78 -10.66 10.41
C THR A 106 -2.82 -9.77 11.19
N GLY A 107 -3.36 -8.85 11.99
CA GLY A 107 -2.60 -7.88 12.76
C GLY A 107 -3.32 -6.53 12.84
N LYS A 108 -2.59 -5.50 13.25
CA LYS A 108 -3.16 -4.16 13.50
C LYS A 108 -2.38 -3.05 12.83
N ALA A 109 -3.07 -1.95 12.53
CA ALA A 109 -2.41 -0.66 12.34
C ALA A 109 -2.34 0.06 13.70
N ARG A 110 -1.11 0.38 14.16
CA ARG A 110 -0.82 0.87 15.51
C ARG A 110 -0.27 2.31 15.47
N TYR A 111 -0.51 3.07 16.53
CA TYR A 111 0.01 4.42 16.64
C TYR A 111 1.53 4.40 16.86
N LEU A 112 2.28 5.05 15.99
CA LEU A 112 3.75 5.04 16.02
C LEU A 112 4.31 5.69 17.29
N GLY A 113 3.61 6.69 17.84
CA GLY A 113 4.03 7.41 19.05
C GLY A 113 4.17 6.53 20.29
N ASP A 114 3.40 5.44 20.38
CA ASP A 114 3.43 4.53 21.53
C ASP A 114 4.68 3.63 21.54
N PHE A 115 5.38 3.53 20.41
CA PHE A 115 6.53 2.64 20.21
C PHE A 115 7.86 3.36 20.09
N GLN A 116 7.87 4.69 20.04
CA GLN A 116 9.11 5.44 19.90
C GLN A 116 9.96 5.41 21.18
N ASN A 117 11.17 4.89 21.08
CA ASN A 117 12.18 4.95 22.14
C ASN A 117 12.77 6.36 22.30
N THR A 118 12.75 7.16 21.22
CA THR A 118 13.16 8.56 21.20
C THR A 118 12.01 9.37 20.61
N LYS A 119 11.49 10.35 21.35
CA LYS A 119 10.36 11.16 20.91
C LYS A 119 10.73 11.96 19.66
N LEU A 120 10.13 11.62 18.54
CA LEU A 120 10.22 12.32 17.26
C LEU A 120 8.87 12.94 16.91
N ASN A 121 8.90 13.93 16.02
CA ASN A 121 7.67 14.57 15.56
C ASN A 121 6.78 13.61 14.77
N LEU A 122 5.49 13.66 15.02
CA LEU A 122 4.48 12.94 14.25
C LEU A 122 3.54 13.94 13.55
N PRO A 123 3.10 13.63 12.32
CA PRO A 123 3.39 12.39 11.57
C PRO A 123 4.87 12.23 11.19
N HIS A 124 5.35 10.99 11.02
CA HIS A 124 6.58 10.70 10.30
C HIS A 124 6.42 11.22 8.87
N MET A 125 7.00 12.37 8.59
CA MET A 125 6.87 13.08 7.31
C MET A 125 8.25 13.37 6.74
N GLY A 126 8.51 12.88 5.54
CA GLY A 126 9.76 13.12 4.82
C GLY A 126 10.37 11.86 4.25
N TRP A 127 11.66 11.97 3.86
CA TRP A 127 12.42 10.88 3.28
C TRP A 127 13.08 10.04 4.37
N ASN A 128 12.89 8.70 4.25
CA ASN A 128 13.54 7.75 5.13
C ASN A 128 13.89 6.48 4.36
N ASN A 129 14.87 5.73 4.84
CA ASN A 129 15.29 4.52 4.18
C ASN A 129 14.44 3.31 4.61
N ILE A 130 14.38 2.31 3.73
CA ILE A 130 13.75 1.03 4.02
C ILE A 130 14.82 -0.08 4.05
N CYS A 131 14.68 -1.02 4.95
CA CYS A 131 15.52 -2.22 5.02
C CYS A 131 14.71 -3.41 4.51
N PHE A 132 15.19 -4.10 3.49
CA PHE A 132 14.53 -5.28 2.93
C PHE A 132 14.61 -6.46 3.91
N LYS A 133 13.50 -7.15 4.10
CA LYS A 133 13.42 -8.37 4.92
C LYS A 133 13.43 -9.65 4.09
N LYS A 134 13.00 -9.52 2.82
CA LYS A 134 13.05 -10.62 1.86
C LYS A 134 13.25 -10.09 0.43
N ASN A 135 13.75 -10.94 -0.43
CA ASN A 135 13.82 -10.63 -1.86
C ASN A 135 12.40 -10.65 -2.44
N HIS A 136 12.07 -9.61 -3.19
CA HIS A 136 10.78 -9.52 -3.88
C HIS A 136 10.94 -8.74 -5.18
N HIS A 137 10.21 -9.13 -6.22
CA HIS A 137 10.26 -8.49 -7.54
C HIS A 137 10.00 -6.97 -7.47
N ILE A 138 9.14 -6.53 -6.56
CA ILE A 138 8.81 -5.11 -6.35
C ILE A 138 10.05 -4.22 -6.12
N PHE A 139 11.12 -4.79 -5.56
CA PHE A 139 12.39 -4.09 -5.28
C PHE A 139 13.50 -4.38 -6.30
N SER A 140 13.18 -4.99 -7.44
CA SER A 140 14.17 -5.24 -8.49
C SER A 140 14.85 -3.94 -8.93
N ASN A 141 16.19 -3.95 -9.04
CA ASN A 141 17.02 -2.79 -9.39
C ASN A 141 16.91 -1.60 -8.42
N ILE A 142 16.50 -1.87 -7.16
CA ILE A 142 16.51 -0.92 -6.05
C ILE A 142 17.50 -1.43 -5.01
N LYS A 143 18.33 -0.54 -4.46
CA LYS A 143 19.30 -0.91 -3.42
C LYS A 143 18.60 -0.99 -2.06
N ASP A 144 19.01 -1.94 -1.23
CA ASP A 144 18.64 -1.92 0.18
C ASP A 144 19.07 -0.58 0.80
N LYS A 145 18.26 -0.08 1.74
CA LYS A 145 18.41 1.26 2.34
C LYS A 145 18.20 2.44 1.39
N SER A 146 17.59 2.24 0.22
CA SER A 146 17.10 3.35 -0.60
C SER A 146 16.04 4.16 0.18
N PHE A 147 15.99 5.47 -0.15
CA PHE A 147 15.10 6.43 0.49
C PHE A 147 13.78 6.54 -0.24
N PHE A 148 12.69 6.57 0.55
CA PHE A 148 11.32 6.77 0.08
C PHE A 148 10.61 7.83 0.91
N TYR A 149 9.55 8.40 0.38
CA TYR A 149 8.78 9.44 1.05
C TYR A 149 7.66 8.84 1.90
N PHE A 150 7.63 9.24 3.17
CA PHE A 150 6.65 8.83 4.17
C PHE A 150 5.79 10.02 4.62
N VAL A 151 4.54 9.78 4.97
CA VAL A 151 3.67 10.68 5.70
C VAL A 151 2.60 9.89 6.43
N HIS A 152 2.89 9.49 7.70
CA HIS A 152 1.99 8.66 8.48
C HIS A 152 2.23 8.81 9.99
N SER A 153 1.20 8.54 10.80
CA SER A 153 1.29 8.44 12.26
C SER A 153 1.01 7.02 12.76
N TYR A 154 0.51 6.16 11.90
CA TYR A 154 0.22 4.75 12.19
C TYR A 154 1.04 3.86 11.26
N PHE A 155 1.41 2.68 11.74
CA PHE A 155 2.13 1.64 10.98
C PHE A 155 1.47 0.29 11.18
N VAL A 156 1.70 -0.66 10.27
CA VAL A 156 1.15 -2.01 10.39
C VAL A 156 2.07 -2.92 11.22
N ASP A 157 1.45 -3.72 12.07
CA ASP A 157 2.08 -4.72 12.93
C ASP A 157 1.45 -6.09 12.62
N PRO A 158 1.92 -6.79 11.56
CA PRO A 158 1.40 -8.10 11.18
C PRO A 158 1.84 -9.17 12.19
N ILE A 159 0.92 -10.10 12.52
CA ILE A 159 1.22 -11.23 13.43
C ILE A 159 2.22 -12.20 12.77
N ASN A 160 2.08 -12.41 11.47
CA ASN A 160 2.97 -13.28 10.72
C ASN A 160 4.19 -12.51 10.21
N GLU A 161 5.32 -12.67 10.88
CA GLU A 161 6.59 -12.02 10.50
C GLU A 161 7.05 -12.35 9.08
N SER A 162 6.69 -13.52 8.53
CA SER A 162 7.04 -13.90 7.16
C SER A 162 6.38 -13.01 6.10
N GLU A 163 5.33 -12.29 6.46
CA GLU A 163 4.64 -11.32 5.60
C GLU A 163 5.36 -9.96 5.54
N ILE A 164 6.32 -9.70 6.47
CA ILE A 164 7.08 -8.44 6.47
C ILE A 164 8.01 -8.42 5.25
N LEU A 165 7.80 -7.44 4.40
CA LEU A 165 8.58 -7.20 3.18
C LEU A 165 9.74 -6.24 3.46
N SER A 166 9.50 -5.18 4.21
CA SER A 166 10.51 -4.18 4.58
C SER A 166 10.19 -3.53 5.92
N THR A 167 11.23 -3.00 6.55
CA THR A 167 11.14 -2.22 7.80
C THR A 167 11.84 -0.87 7.65
N THR A 168 11.49 0.07 8.51
CA THR A 168 12.07 1.42 8.58
C THR A 168 12.27 1.79 10.05
N ASN A 169 13.30 2.60 10.35
CA ASN A 169 13.51 3.13 11.69
C ASN A 169 13.09 4.59 11.77
N TYR A 170 12.24 4.92 12.74
CA TYR A 170 11.87 6.29 13.10
C TYR A 170 11.52 6.36 14.59
N GLY A 171 12.54 6.44 15.43
CA GLY A 171 12.42 6.34 16.88
C GLY A 171 12.14 4.92 17.39
N CYS A 172 11.58 4.08 16.57
CA CYS A 172 11.50 2.61 16.69
C CYS A 172 11.58 1.98 15.29
N THR A 173 11.82 0.69 15.23
CA THR A 173 11.73 -0.06 13.97
C THR A 173 10.29 -0.48 13.75
N PHE A 174 9.72 -0.15 12.59
CA PHE A 174 8.35 -0.50 12.21
C PHE A 174 8.29 -1.15 10.83
N THR A 175 7.24 -1.90 10.57
CA THR A 175 6.95 -2.52 9.26
C THR A 175 6.58 -1.44 8.26
N SER A 176 7.38 -1.27 7.21
CA SER A 176 7.16 -0.30 6.11
C SER A 176 6.65 -0.93 4.83
N GLY A 177 6.56 -2.25 4.77
CA GLY A 177 5.94 -2.99 3.67
C GLY A 177 5.63 -4.42 4.07
N VAL A 178 4.55 -4.96 3.50
CA VAL A 178 4.15 -6.36 3.63
C VAL A 178 3.96 -6.99 2.25
N SER A 179 4.12 -8.32 2.17
CA SER A 179 3.77 -9.07 0.96
C SER A 179 3.40 -10.51 1.29
N ARG A 180 2.43 -11.02 0.56
CA ARG A 180 1.99 -12.42 0.55
C ARG A 180 1.34 -12.71 -0.80
N ASP A 181 1.72 -13.81 -1.42
CA ASP A 181 1.17 -14.26 -2.72
C ASP A 181 1.14 -13.12 -3.76
N ASN A 182 -0.05 -12.72 -4.18
CA ASN A 182 -0.31 -11.64 -5.14
C ASN A 182 -0.37 -10.24 -4.50
N PHE A 183 -0.15 -10.11 -3.18
CA PHE A 183 -0.23 -8.85 -2.46
C PHE A 183 1.15 -8.26 -2.19
N VAL A 184 1.27 -6.97 -2.47
CA VAL A 184 2.29 -6.07 -1.91
C VAL A 184 1.59 -4.84 -1.37
N ALA A 185 1.97 -4.39 -0.19
CA ALA A 185 1.47 -3.12 0.31
C ALA A 185 2.57 -2.37 1.07
N LEU A 186 2.64 -1.04 0.86
CA LEU A 186 3.75 -0.18 1.23
C LEU A 186 3.26 1.00 2.05
N GLN A 187 3.96 1.32 3.14
CA GLN A 187 3.64 2.48 3.98
C GLN A 187 4.07 3.79 3.34
N PHE A 188 5.13 3.76 2.56
CA PHE A 188 5.63 4.91 1.82
C PHE A 188 4.85 5.15 0.52
N HIS A 189 5.05 6.32 -0.06
CA HIS A 189 4.42 6.77 -1.29
C HIS A 189 5.37 6.62 -2.50
N PRO A 190 5.29 5.54 -3.27
CA PRO A 190 6.16 5.36 -4.44
C PRO A 190 5.97 6.49 -5.48
N GLU A 191 4.75 7.00 -5.64
CA GLU A 191 4.45 8.12 -6.55
C GLU A 191 5.10 9.45 -6.14
N LYS A 192 5.62 9.55 -4.90
CA LYS A 192 6.35 10.71 -4.36
C LYS A 192 7.83 10.42 -4.13
N SER A 193 8.31 9.24 -4.49
CA SER A 193 9.64 8.73 -4.12
C SER A 193 10.64 8.74 -5.28
N SER A 194 10.57 9.77 -6.15
CA SER A 194 11.53 10.02 -7.21
C SER A 194 11.78 8.78 -8.11
N SER A 195 13.02 8.52 -8.49
CA SER A 195 13.38 7.43 -9.42
C SER A 195 13.13 6.04 -8.84
N ASP A 196 13.44 5.82 -7.56
CA ASP A 196 13.24 4.50 -6.94
C ASP A 196 11.76 4.19 -6.72
N GLY A 197 10.94 5.21 -6.42
CA GLY A 197 9.50 5.06 -6.40
C GLY A 197 8.91 4.71 -7.76
N LEU A 198 9.43 5.31 -8.83
CA LEU A 198 9.02 4.95 -10.19
C LEU A 198 9.43 3.52 -10.57
N LYS A 199 10.61 3.04 -10.10
CA LYS A 199 11.01 1.64 -10.27
C LYS A 199 10.05 0.69 -9.56
N VAL A 200 9.64 0.99 -8.31
CA VAL A 200 8.62 0.21 -7.58
C VAL A 200 7.35 0.09 -8.43
N LEU A 201 6.84 1.19 -8.98
CA LEU A 201 5.63 1.15 -9.81
C LEU A 201 5.84 0.38 -11.12
N LYS A 202 7.00 0.53 -11.78
CA LYS A 202 7.34 -0.27 -12.98
C LYS A 202 7.41 -1.76 -12.66
N ASN A 203 8.11 -2.12 -11.56
CA ASN A 203 8.23 -3.50 -11.11
C ASN A 203 6.86 -4.11 -10.78
N PHE A 204 5.95 -3.32 -10.19
CA PHE A 204 4.58 -3.77 -9.96
C PHE A 204 3.84 -4.09 -11.27
N ILE A 205 3.92 -3.23 -12.29
CA ILE A 205 3.26 -3.47 -13.59
C ILE A 205 3.82 -4.72 -14.29
N THR A 206 5.11 -5.02 -14.09
CA THR A 206 5.81 -6.16 -14.70
C THR A 206 5.89 -7.37 -13.80
N TRP A 207 5.22 -7.34 -12.65
CA TRP A 207 5.20 -8.45 -11.71
C TRP A 207 4.45 -9.63 -12.30
N ASP A 208 5.09 -10.78 -12.33
CA ASP A 208 4.55 -12.04 -12.78
C ASP A 208 4.90 -13.12 -11.73
N ILE A 209 3.89 -13.82 -11.24
CA ILE A 209 4.02 -14.89 -10.22
C ILE A 209 4.05 -16.27 -10.87
N SER A 210 3.95 -16.34 -12.22
CA SER A 210 3.95 -17.62 -12.98
C SER A 210 5.27 -18.39 -12.87
#